data_9580813a67722ec63fc4ef328cb11a6c
#
_entry.id   9580813a67722ec63fc4ef328cb11a6c
#
_cell.length_a   1.000
_cell.length_b   1.000
_cell.length_c   1.000
_cell.angle_alpha   90.00
_cell.angle_beta   90.00
_cell.angle_gamma   90.00
#
_symmetry.space_group_name_H-M   'P 1'
#
loop_
_entity.id
_entity.type
_entity.pdbx_description
1 polymer ?
#
loop_
_entity_poly.entity_id
_entity_poly.type
_entity_poly.pdbx_seq_one_letter_code
_entity_poly.pdbx_strand_id
1 'polypeptide(L)'
;AENVAKQYSISRTEQQEFAISSHQKAFDAQSKGNFDKEIVAIGNCSQDSNIRPNSNHEKLDSLKLAFDPNGTVTAATSSPLTDGAAATLICEEQYAKDNNLEILARVVSTAIQGCKPNTMGLGPIGASQKALDRAKLTIKDIDIVELNEAFASQSLACIKDLQIDQNKVNIEGGALALGHPLGATGARIVGKAAQLLKRKNQKYALATQCIGLGMGIATIIE
;
A
#
# COMPACT_ATOMS: atom_id res chain seq x y z
N ALA A 1 15.52 -0.23 3.48
CA ALA A 1 14.88 1.03 3.87
C ALA A 1 15.92 2.14 3.99
N GLU A 2 16.99 1.96 4.77
CA GLU A 2 18.06 2.96 4.96
C GLU A 2 18.76 3.32 3.64
N ASN A 3 19.08 2.32 2.80
CA ASN A 3 19.70 2.58 1.49
C ASN A 3 18.82 3.46 0.59
N VAL A 4 17.49 3.26 0.65
CA VAL A 4 16.53 4.07 -0.10
C VAL A 4 16.44 5.47 0.49
N ALA A 5 16.32 5.60 1.82
CA ALA A 5 16.30 6.89 2.51
C ALA A 5 17.54 7.73 2.14
N LYS A 6 18.73 7.12 2.18
CA LYS A 6 19.99 7.77 1.81
C LYS A 6 20.03 8.16 0.33
N GLN A 7 19.64 7.25 -0.58
CA GLN A 7 19.68 7.50 -2.03
C GLN A 7 18.74 8.63 -2.46
N TYR A 8 17.57 8.75 -1.82
CA TYR A 8 16.56 9.76 -2.15
C TYR A 8 16.58 10.98 -1.23
N SER A 9 17.54 11.01 -0.28
CA SER A 9 17.66 12.08 0.73
C SER A 9 16.35 12.30 1.51
N ILE A 10 15.68 11.18 1.88
CA ILE A 10 14.44 11.22 2.66
C ILE A 10 14.79 11.29 4.14
N SER A 11 14.41 12.38 4.78
CA SER A 11 14.67 12.64 6.17
C SER A 11 13.82 11.77 7.12
N ARG A 12 14.24 11.68 8.38
CA ARG A 12 13.45 11.03 9.43
C ARG A 12 12.10 11.71 9.62
N THR A 13 12.07 13.04 9.56
CA THR A 13 10.84 13.84 9.71
C THR A 13 9.82 13.51 8.62
N GLU A 14 10.23 13.49 7.35
CA GLU A 14 9.34 13.11 6.24
C GLU A 14 8.76 11.70 6.41
N GLN A 15 9.59 10.75 6.88
CA GLN A 15 9.13 9.40 7.16
C GLN A 15 8.10 9.35 8.30
N GLN A 16 8.30 10.14 9.35
CA GLN A 16 7.38 10.24 10.48
C GLN A 16 6.04 10.87 10.06
N GLU A 17 6.07 11.95 9.29
CA GLU A 17 4.88 12.62 8.75
C GLU A 17 4.06 11.64 7.92
N PHE A 18 4.71 10.87 7.06
CA PHE A 18 4.05 9.86 6.25
C PHE A 18 3.40 8.77 7.13
N ALA A 19 4.09 8.28 8.15
CA ALA A 19 3.56 7.28 9.08
C ALA A 19 2.37 7.81 9.90
N ILE A 20 2.46 9.04 10.42
CA ILE A 20 1.36 9.70 11.15
C ILE A 20 0.14 9.82 10.23
N SER A 21 0.34 10.26 8.99
CA SER A 21 -0.73 10.37 8.00
C SER A 21 -1.39 9.02 7.69
N SER A 22 -0.60 7.94 7.54
CA SER A 22 -1.13 6.60 7.32
C SER A 22 -2.02 6.15 8.47
N HIS A 23 -1.56 6.32 9.72
CA HIS A 23 -2.34 5.99 10.90
C HIS A 23 -3.63 6.82 11.03
N GLN A 24 -3.56 8.12 10.75
CA GLN A 24 -4.75 8.99 10.82
C GLN A 24 -5.79 8.59 9.76
N LYS A 25 -5.37 8.36 8.51
CA LYS A 25 -6.24 7.89 7.43
C LYS A 25 -6.92 6.56 7.79
N ALA A 26 -6.16 5.62 8.35
CA ALA A 26 -6.71 4.32 8.75
C ALA A 26 -7.71 4.44 9.91
N PHE A 27 -7.41 5.28 10.91
CA PHE A 27 -8.32 5.55 12.01
C PHE A 27 -9.63 6.19 11.55
N ASP A 28 -9.54 7.20 10.67
CA ASP A 28 -10.71 7.86 10.12
C ASP A 28 -11.58 6.90 9.30
N ALA A 29 -10.95 6.03 8.52
CA ALA A 29 -11.63 5.02 7.73
C ALA A 29 -12.33 3.97 8.61
N GLN A 30 -11.64 3.44 9.63
CA GLN A 30 -12.20 2.49 10.58
C GLN A 30 -13.37 3.10 11.37
N SER A 31 -13.23 4.33 11.85
CA SER A 31 -14.27 5.05 12.59
C SER A 31 -15.52 5.32 11.77
N LYS A 32 -15.40 5.40 10.44
CA LYS A 32 -16.53 5.57 9.50
C LYS A 32 -17.12 4.23 9.03
N GLY A 33 -16.62 3.09 9.50
CA GLY A 33 -17.07 1.77 9.06
C GLY A 33 -16.67 1.42 7.63
N ASN A 34 -15.65 2.10 7.06
CA ASN A 34 -15.24 1.87 5.68
C ASN A 34 -14.64 0.47 5.46
N PHE A 35 -14.20 -0.18 6.52
CA PHE A 35 -13.62 -1.53 6.49
C PHE A 35 -14.63 -2.65 6.71
N ASP A 36 -15.88 -2.34 7.10
CA ASP A 36 -16.88 -3.34 7.53
C ASP A 36 -17.20 -4.38 6.45
N LYS A 37 -17.11 -3.99 5.17
CA LYS A 37 -17.34 -4.90 4.03
C LYS A 37 -16.09 -5.67 3.60
N GLU A 38 -14.94 -5.35 4.18
CA GLU A 38 -13.63 -5.93 3.82
C GLU A 38 -13.12 -6.88 4.89
N ILE A 39 -13.49 -6.64 6.15
CA ILE A 39 -13.02 -7.43 7.30
C ILE A 39 -13.98 -8.58 7.56
N VAL A 40 -13.44 -9.79 7.62
CA VAL A 40 -14.14 -10.98 8.11
C VAL A 40 -13.73 -11.21 9.56
N ALA A 41 -14.68 -11.05 10.48
CA ALA A 41 -14.41 -11.25 11.89
C ALA A 41 -14.04 -12.72 12.21
N ILE A 42 -12.99 -12.91 13.02
CA ILE A 42 -12.55 -14.21 13.49
C ILE A 42 -12.50 -14.19 15.02
N GLY A 43 -13.39 -14.95 15.65
CA GLY A 43 -13.56 -14.91 17.10
C GLY A 43 -13.93 -13.50 17.58
N ASN A 44 -13.11 -12.96 18.47
CA ASN A 44 -13.30 -11.61 19.01
C ASN A 44 -12.56 -10.52 18.22
N CYS A 45 -11.87 -10.87 17.12
CA CYS A 45 -11.13 -9.94 16.29
C CYS A 45 -12.00 -9.50 15.10
N SER A 46 -12.51 -8.28 15.14
CA SER A 46 -13.37 -7.69 14.10
C SER A 46 -12.84 -6.36 13.57
N GLN A 47 -11.66 -5.94 13.99
CA GLN A 47 -11.04 -4.68 13.60
C GLN A 47 -9.52 -4.82 13.56
N ASP A 48 -8.87 -3.97 12.74
CA ASP A 48 -7.41 -3.85 12.76
C ASP A 48 -6.93 -3.24 14.09
N SER A 49 -5.99 -3.91 14.74
CA SER A 49 -5.50 -3.54 16.08
C SER A 49 -4.20 -2.73 16.05
N ASN A 50 -3.55 -2.59 14.90
CA ASN A 50 -2.27 -1.89 14.78
C ASN A 50 -2.42 -0.36 14.63
N ILE A 51 -3.63 0.15 14.39
CA ILE A 51 -3.90 1.57 14.18
C ILE A 51 -3.59 2.37 15.45
N ARG A 52 -2.78 3.42 15.31
CA ARG A 52 -2.34 4.28 16.41
C ARG A 52 -2.69 5.75 16.16
N PRO A 53 -3.93 6.18 16.40
CA PRO A 53 -4.43 7.52 16.04
C PRO A 53 -3.72 8.65 16.81
N ASN A 54 -3.13 8.34 17.97
CA ASN A 54 -2.42 9.32 18.79
C ASN A 54 -0.90 9.39 18.48
N SER A 55 -0.49 8.95 17.28
CA SER A 55 0.88 9.12 16.82
C SER A 55 1.17 10.60 16.57
N ASN A 56 2.30 11.08 17.08
CA ASN A 56 2.77 12.46 16.90
C ASN A 56 4.30 12.51 16.87
N HIS A 57 4.87 13.62 16.45
CA HIS A 57 6.33 13.79 16.34
C HIS A 57 7.05 13.53 17.65
N GLU A 58 6.55 14.06 18.78
CA GLU A 58 7.18 13.89 20.10
C GLU A 58 7.40 12.42 20.44
N LYS A 59 6.36 11.58 20.23
CA LYS A 59 6.46 10.13 20.45
C LYS A 59 7.42 9.45 19.47
N LEU A 60 7.36 9.84 18.19
CA LEU A 60 8.16 9.22 17.15
C LEU A 60 9.65 9.62 17.26
N ASP A 61 9.95 10.83 17.70
CA ASP A 61 11.32 11.31 17.92
C ASP A 61 12.03 10.53 19.02
N SER A 62 11.30 10.10 20.06
CA SER A 62 11.85 9.31 21.15
C SER A 62 12.24 7.86 20.74
N LEU A 63 11.79 7.38 19.56
CA LEU A 63 12.07 6.01 19.13
C LEU A 63 13.52 5.82 18.71
N LYS A 64 14.06 4.65 19.07
CA LYS A 64 15.39 4.24 18.62
C LYS A 64 15.39 3.92 17.12
N LEU A 65 16.53 4.14 16.50
CA LEU A 65 16.79 3.69 15.13
C LEU A 65 16.74 2.15 15.08
N ALA A 66 16.12 1.61 14.01
CA ALA A 66 15.82 0.18 13.96
C ALA A 66 16.97 -0.66 13.35
N PHE A 67 17.73 -0.11 12.40
CA PHE A 67 18.67 -0.89 11.61
C PHE A 67 20.10 -0.33 11.61
N ASP A 68 20.27 0.98 11.52
CA ASP A 68 21.57 1.65 11.44
C ASP A 68 21.62 2.74 12.54
N PRO A 69 22.63 2.73 13.44
CA PRO A 69 22.76 3.75 14.48
C PRO A 69 22.96 5.17 13.93
N ASN A 70 23.33 5.31 12.65
CA ASN A 70 23.47 6.58 11.94
C ASN A 70 22.36 6.77 10.88
N GLY A 71 21.32 5.94 10.90
CA GLY A 71 20.24 5.95 9.92
C GLY A 71 19.09 6.88 10.29
N THR A 72 17.94 6.61 9.69
CA THR A 72 16.72 7.43 9.85
C THR A 72 15.47 6.59 10.14
N VAL A 73 15.54 5.28 9.89
CA VAL A 73 14.39 4.37 9.96
C VAL A 73 14.16 3.90 11.39
N THR A 74 12.93 3.95 11.85
CA THR A 74 12.49 3.49 13.16
C THR A 74 11.39 2.43 13.05
N ALA A 75 11.00 1.83 14.15
CA ALA A 75 9.85 0.92 14.18
C ALA A 75 8.54 1.59 13.71
N ALA A 76 8.35 2.88 13.99
CA ALA A 76 7.15 3.61 13.55
C ALA A 76 7.13 3.92 12.05
N THR A 77 8.28 3.94 11.38
CA THR A 77 8.41 4.18 9.94
C THR A 77 8.61 2.88 9.14
N SER A 78 8.38 1.75 9.80
CA SER A 78 8.43 0.39 9.26
C SER A 78 7.08 -0.29 9.49
N SER A 79 6.60 -1.08 8.54
CA SER A 79 5.41 -1.90 8.77
C SER A 79 5.66 -2.90 9.90
N PRO A 80 4.70 -3.10 10.82
CA PRO A 80 4.87 -4.06 11.91
C PRO A 80 4.85 -5.50 11.39
N LEU A 81 5.53 -6.40 12.10
CA LEU A 81 5.33 -7.84 11.93
C LEU A 81 3.87 -8.15 12.24
N THR A 82 3.18 -8.77 11.30
CA THR A 82 1.72 -8.90 11.36
C THR A 82 1.30 -10.28 10.87
N ASP A 83 0.41 -10.91 11.62
CA ASP A 83 -0.35 -12.06 11.14
C ASP A 83 -1.61 -11.57 10.41
N GLY A 84 -1.99 -12.26 9.35
CA GLY A 84 -3.18 -11.91 8.58
C GLY A 84 -3.38 -12.78 7.36
N ALA A 85 -4.62 -12.85 6.92
CA ALA A 85 -5.01 -13.51 5.69
C ALA A 85 -5.92 -12.60 4.87
N ALA A 86 -5.86 -12.72 3.56
CA ALA A 86 -6.77 -12.03 2.65
C ALA A 86 -7.08 -12.93 1.46
N ALA A 87 -8.29 -12.83 0.94
CA ALA A 87 -8.73 -13.56 -0.24
C ALA A 87 -9.42 -12.62 -1.22
N THR A 88 -9.14 -12.79 -2.50
CA THR A 88 -9.77 -12.08 -3.60
C THR A 88 -10.21 -13.11 -4.64
N LEU A 89 -11.49 -13.14 -4.96
CA LEU A 89 -12.02 -14.01 -6.01
C LEU A 89 -11.75 -13.35 -7.37
N ILE A 90 -11.05 -14.05 -8.23
CA ILE A 90 -10.78 -13.66 -9.62
C ILE A 90 -11.39 -14.69 -10.53
N CYS A 91 -12.24 -14.26 -11.47
CA CYS A 91 -12.88 -15.14 -12.43
C CYS A 91 -13.11 -14.42 -13.76
N GLU A 92 -13.50 -15.15 -14.78
CA GLU A 92 -13.96 -14.60 -16.04
C GLU A 92 -15.24 -13.79 -15.83
N GLU A 93 -15.42 -12.70 -16.58
CA GLU A 93 -16.59 -11.83 -16.48
C GLU A 93 -17.90 -12.59 -16.70
N GLN A 94 -17.92 -13.49 -17.70
CA GLN A 94 -19.12 -14.29 -17.98
C GLN A 94 -19.48 -15.21 -16.81
N TYR A 95 -18.49 -15.85 -16.19
CA TYR A 95 -18.72 -16.66 -14.99
C TYR A 95 -19.33 -15.85 -13.85
N ALA A 96 -18.83 -14.62 -13.63
CA ALA A 96 -19.38 -13.76 -12.61
C ALA A 96 -20.86 -13.42 -12.89
N LYS A 97 -21.21 -13.11 -14.14
CA LYS A 97 -22.58 -12.82 -14.56
C LYS A 97 -23.51 -14.02 -14.39
N ASP A 98 -23.08 -15.20 -14.84
CA ASP A 98 -23.86 -16.44 -14.78
C ASP A 98 -24.13 -16.89 -13.35
N ASN A 99 -23.26 -16.54 -12.41
CA ASN A 99 -23.38 -16.86 -11.00
C ASN A 99 -23.89 -15.71 -10.14
N ASN A 100 -24.31 -14.59 -10.74
CA ASN A 100 -24.79 -13.39 -10.05
C ASN A 100 -23.77 -12.84 -9.03
N LEU A 101 -22.47 -12.94 -9.32
CA LEU A 101 -21.43 -12.41 -8.47
C LEU A 101 -21.29 -10.90 -8.70
N GLU A 102 -21.11 -10.15 -7.63
CA GLU A 102 -20.87 -8.72 -7.70
C GLU A 102 -19.46 -8.46 -8.27
N ILE A 103 -19.38 -7.83 -9.43
CA ILE A 103 -18.11 -7.41 -10.03
C ILE A 103 -17.70 -6.08 -9.38
N LEU A 104 -16.57 -6.09 -8.69
CA LEU A 104 -16.01 -4.89 -8.06
C LEU A 104 -15.12 -4.10 -9.02
N ALA A 105 -14.32 -4.81 -9.83
CA ALA A 105 -13.40 -4.23 -10.80
C ALA A 105 -12.98 -5.27 -11.84
N ARG A 106 -12.38 -4.81 -12.93
CA ARG A 106 -11.74 -5.62 -13.97
C ARG A 106 -10.22 -5.44 -13.93
N VAL A 107 -9.48 -6.53 -14.05
CA VAL A 107 -8.02 -6.46 -14.19
C VAL A 107 -7.66 -5.98 -15.59
N VAL A 108 -6.96 -4.85 -15.69
CA VAL A 108 -6.53 -4.25 -16.96
C VAL A 108 -5.14 -4.75 -17.35
N SER A 109 -4.19 -4.68 -16.42
CA SER A 109 -2.82 -5.16 -16.65
C SER A 109 -2.14 -5.54 -15.35
N THR A 110 -1.13 -6.41 -15.47
CA THR A 110 -0.19 -6.75 -14.40
C THR A 110 1.23 -6.71 -14.92
N ALA A 111 2.19 -6.37 -14.06
CA ALA A 111 3.60 -6.45 -14.40
C ALA A 111 4.46 -6.74 -13.18
N ILE A 112 5.54 -7.48 -13.42
CA ILE A 112 6.61 -7.74 -12.46
C ILE A 112 7.90 -7.15 -13.04
N GLN A 113 8.72 -6.57 -12.17
CA GLN A 113 10.01 -6.01 -12.54
C GLN A 113 11.06 -6.34 -11.48
N GLY A 114 12.22 -6.81 -11.92
CA GLY A 114 13.39 -6.98 -11.05
C GLY A 114 14.08 -5.63 -10.78
N CYS A 115 14.66 -5.49 -9.60
CA CYS A 115 15.47 -4.33 -9.21
C CYS A 115 16.66 -4.79 -8.34
N LYS A 116 17.52 -3.85 -7.96
CA LYS A 116 18.67 -4.16 -7.10
C LYS A 116 18.20 -4.63 -5.72
N PRO A 117 18.66 -5.79 -5.21
CA PRO A 117 18.23 -6.32 -3.91
C PRO A 117 18.45 -5.37 -2.74
N ASN A 118 19.55 -4.61 -2.73
CA ASN A 118 19.87 -3.67 -1.65
C ASN A 118 18.98 -2.41 -1.62
N THR A 119 18.20 -2.20 -2.68
CA THR A 119 17.16 -1.16 -2.78
C THR A 119 15.84 -1.76 -3.28
N MET A 120 15.50 -2.97 -2.81
CA MET A 120 14.31 -3.71 -3.24
C MET A 120 13.01 -2.90 -3.09
N GLY A 121 12.98 -1.95 -2.16
CA GLY A 121 11.85 -1.04 -1.97
C GLY A 121 11.48 -0.21 -3.19
N LEU A 122 12.38 -0.07 -4.18
CA LEU A 122 12.14 0.65 -5.43
C LEU A 122 11.48 -0.22 -6.51
N GLY A 123 11.27 -1.52 -6.25
CA GLY A 123 10.63 -2.45 -7.19
C GLY A 123 9.28 -1.95 -7.74
N PRO A 124 8.41 -1.32 -6.94
CA PRO A 124 7.14 -0.76 -7.41
C PRO A 124 7.28 0.22 -8.57
N ILE A 125 8.38 0.97 -8.67
CA ILE A 125 8.59 1.99 -9.71
C ILE A 125 8.56 1.34 -11.10
N GLY A 126 9.49 0.42 -11.35
CA GLY A 126 9.58 -0.23 -12.66
C GLY A 126 8.38 -1.14 -12.95
N ALA A 127 7.82 -1.80 -11.92
CA ALA A 127 6.64 -2.62 -12.09
C ALA A 127 5.41 -1.77 -12.49
N SER A 128 5.21 -0.62 -11.86
CA SER A 128 4.11 0.29 -12.16
C SER A 128 4.24 0.90 -13.55
N GLN A 129 5.42 1.38 -13.94
CA GLN A 129 5.67 1.89 -15.29
C GLN A 129 5.33 0.84 -16.35
N LYS A 130 5.83 -0.39 -16.16
CA LYS A 130 5.56 -1.50 -17.08
C LYS A 130 4.07 -1.90 -17.13
N ALA A 131 3.34 -1.81 -16.02
CA ALA A 131 1.90 -2.07 -15.98
C ALA A 131 1.12 -0.95 -16.70
N LEU A 132 1.51 0.31 -16.50
CA LEU A 132 0.94 1.47 -17.19
C LEU A 132 1.15 1.38 -18.69
N ASP A 133 2.36 1.06 -19.16
CA ASP A 133 2.67 0.89 -20.57
C ASP A 133 1.80 -0.20 -21.22
N ARG A 134 1.62 -1.34 -20.55
CA ARG A 134 0.75 -2.43 -21.01
C ARG A 134 -0.71 -2.02 -21.12
N ALA A 135 -1.18 -1.20 -20.17
CA ALA A 135 -2.52 -0.64 -20.17
C ALA A 135 -2.70 0.53 -21.15
N LYS A 136 -1.61 1.05 -21.72
CA LYS A 136 -1.59 2.31 -22.51
C LYS A 136 -2.12 3.50 -21.71
N LEU A 137 -1.80 3.54 -20.42
CA LEU A 137 -2.16 4.59 -19.47
C LEU A 137 -0.91 5.32 -18.98
N THR A 138 -1.14 6.48 -18.41
CA THR A 138 -0.14 7.25 -17.65
C THR A 138 -0.52 7.30 -16.18
N ILE A 139 0.41 7.69 -15.31
CA ILE A 139 0.10 7.84 -13.87
C ILE A 139 -0.98 8.89 -13.61
N LYS A 140 -1.18 9.83 -14.51
CA LYS A 140 -2.22 10.87 -14.41
C LYS A 140 -3.62 10.30 -14.55
N ASP A 141 -3.77 9.20 -15.29
CA ASP A 141 -5.04 8.51 -15.52
C ASP A 141 -5.48 7.69 -14.31
N ILE A 142 -4.57 7.46 -13.34
CA ILE A 142 -4.86 6.70 -12.14
C ILE A 142 -5.53 7.58 -11.09
N ASP A 143 -6.68 7.14 -10.61
CA ASP A 143 -7.47 7.84 -9.60
C ASP A 143 -7.12 7.43 -8.17
N ILE A 144 -6.78 6.15 -7.96
CA ILE A 144 -6.51 5.54 -6.67
C ILE A 144 -5.20 4.75 -6.76
N VAL A 145 -4.35 4.91 -5.75
CA VAL A 145 -3.09 4.14 -5.64
C VAL A 145 -3.04 3.45 -4.29
N GLU A 146 -3.00 2.12 -4.31
CA GLU A 146 -2.69 1.28 -3.15
C GLU A 146 -1.22 0.84 -3.26
N LEU A 147 -0.34 1.60 -2.64
CA LEU A 147 1.09 1.33 -2.55
C LEU A 147 1.40 0.69 -1.19
N ASN A 148 1.91 -0.54 -1.19
CA ASN A 148 2.27 -1.17 0.08
C ASN A 148 3.36 -0.39 0.81
N GLU A 149 3.07 -0.01 2.05
CA GLU A 149 3.97 0.76 2.92
C GLU A 149 4.87 -0.19 3.73
N ALA A 150 5.76 -0.92 3.07
CA ALA A 150 6.73 -1.73 3.78
C ALA A 150 7.62 -0.86 4.69
N PHE A 151 8.00 0.31 4.18
CA PHE A 151 8.72 1.38 4.89
C PHE A 151 8.26 2.75 4.37
N ALA A 152 8.21 3.74 5.24
CA ALA A 152 7.88 5.11 4.84
C ALA A 152 8.88 5.65 3.79
N SER A 153 10.18 5.42 3.99
CA SER A 153 11.23 5.83 3.05
C SER A 153 11.04 5.23 1.65
N GLN A 154 10.66 3.96 1.58
CA GLN A 154 10.38 3.28 0.32
C GLN A 154 9.15 3.85 -0.37
N SER A 155 8.08 4.08 0.37
CA SER A 155 6.84 4.63 -0.17
C SER A 155 7.04 6.04 -0.73
N LEU A 156 7.72 6.90 0.03
CA LEU A 156 8.05 8.26 -0.40
C LEU A 156 8.92 8.29 -1.66
N ALA A 157 9.92 7.39 -1.76
CA ALA A 157 10.74 7.27 -2.97
C ALA A 157 9.91 6.86 -4.19
N CYS A 158 9.02 5.88 -4.04
CA CYS A 158 8.13 5.44 -5.12
C CYS A 158 7.15 6.55 -5.56
N ILE A 159 6.56 7.27 -4.60
CA ILE A 159 5.66 8.41 -4.87
C ILE A 159 6.39 9.49 -5.68
N LYS A 160 7.62 9.83 -5.26
CA LYS A 160 8.46 10.84 -5.92
C LYS A 160 8.81 10.45 -7.35
N ASP A 161 9.34 9.24 -7.57
CA ASP A 161 9.79 8.81 -8.90
C ASP A 161 8.64 8.59 -9.88
N LEU A 162 7.52 8.06 -9.41
CA LEU A 162 6.32 7.88 -10.21
C LEU A 162 5.51 9.17 -10.38
N GLN A 163 5.88 10.26 -9.69
CA GLN A 163 5.16 11.53 -9.68
C GLN A 163 3.69 11.38 -9.31
N ILE A 164 3.41 10.53 -8.33
CA ILE A 164 2.05 10.28 -7.86
C ILE A 164 1.57 11.45 -7.00
N ASP A 165 0.33 11.89 -7.21
CA ASP A 165 -0.34 12.77 -6.26
C ASP A 165 -0.56 12.03 -4.94
N GLN A 166 0.09 12.50 -3.88
CA GLN A 166 0.06 11.87 -2.55
C GLN A 166 -1.36 11.77 -1.97
N ASN A 167 -2.28 12.63 -2.40
CA ASN A 167 -3.69 12.57 -1.99
C ASN A 167 -4.44 11.35 -2.56
N LYS A 168 -3.90 10.71 -3.61
CA LYS A 168 -4.45 9.49 -4.21
C LYS A 168 -3.88 8.21 -3.57
N VAL A 169 -2.83 8.34 -2.73
CA VAL A 169 -2.10 7.20 -2.17
C VAL A 169 -2.72 6.78 -0.84
N ASN A 170 -3.07 5.48 -0.76
CA ASN A 170 -3.51 4.84 0.49
C ASN A 170 -4.50 5.73 1.24
N ILE A 171 -5.58 6.11 0.56
CA ILE A 171 -6.52 7.13 1.05
C ILE A 171 -7.26 6.72 2.32
N GLU A 172 -7.17 5.46 2.70
CA GLU A 172 -7.70 4.89 3.94
C GLU A 172 -6.60 4.27 4.82
N GLY A 173 -5.37 4.79 4.68
CA GLY A 173 -4.20 4.26 5.38
C GLY A 173 -3.59 3.04 4.69
N GLY A 174 -2.37 2.71 5.04
CA GLY A 174 -1.61 1.61 4.47
C GLY A 174 -0.94 0.73 5.53
N ALA A 175 0.08 -0.02 5.12
CA ALA A 175 0.67 -1.08 5.94
C ALA A 175 1.39 -0.58 7.20
N LEU A 176 1.80 0.67 7.27
CA LEU A 176 2.34 1.24 8.52
C LEU A 176 1.30 1.22 9.63
N ALA A 177 0.05 1.48 9.28
CA ALA A 177 -1.08 1.49 10.21
C ALA A 177 -1.79 0.13 10.31
N LEU A 178 -1.99 -0.57 9.19
CA LEU A 178 -2.80 -1.79 9.12
C LEU A 178 -1.96 -3.06 9.28
N GLY A 179 -0.64 -2.97 9.08
CA GLY A 179 0.23 -4.13 9.06
C GLY A 179 0.52 -4.67 7.66
N HIS A 180 1.56 -5.52 7.58
CA HIS A 180 2.02 -6.14 6.33
C HIS A 180 2.20 -7.65 6.49
N PRO A 181 1.11 -8.42 6.57
CA PRO A 181 1.20 -9.87 6.51
C PRO A 181 1.64 -10.26 5.09
N LEU A 182 2.89 -10.74 4.95
CA LEU A 182 3.57 -10.87 3.64
C LEU A 182 2.74 -11.63 2.60
N GLY A 183 2.15 -12.76 2.99
CA GLY A 183 1.34 -13.59 2.11
C GLY A 183 -0.06 -13.04 1.80
N ALA A 184 -0.56 -12.09 2.59
CA ALA A 184 -1.90 -11.53 2.45
C ALA A 184 -1.93 -10.19 1.71
N THR A 185 -0.84 -9.42 1.79
CA THR A 185 -0.83 -8.02 1.34
C THR A 185 -1.23 -7.84 -0.13
N GLY A 186 -0.78 -8.72 -1.03
CA GLY A 186 -1.13 -8.60 -2.44
C GLY A 186 -2.65 -8.66 -2.68
N ALA A 187 -3.33 -9.66 -2.10
CA ALA A 187 -4.79 -9.77 -2.17
C ALA A 187 -5.48 -8.58 -1.48
N ARG A 188 -4.97 -8.15 -0.31
CA ARG A 188 -5.51 -7.02 0.44
C ARG A 188 -5.50 -5.72 -0.36
N ILE A 189 -4.35 -5.32 -0.93
CA ILE A 189 -4.25 -4.03 -1.63
C ILE A 189 -5.02 -4.02 -2.95
N VAL A 190 -5.11 -5.15 -3.67
CA VAL A 190 -5.94 -5.26 -4.87
C VAL A 190 -7.42 -5.22 -4.51
N GLY A 191 -7.84 -5.97 -3.49
CA GLY A 191 -9.21 -5.95 -3.00
C GLY A 191 -9.63 -4.56 -2.49
N LYS A 192 -8.75 -3.89 -1.73
CA LYS A 192 -8.96 -2.50 -1.28
C LYS A 192 -9.13 -1.55 -2.45
N ALA A 193 -8.24 -1.61 -3.43
CA ALA A 193 -8.32 -0.77 -4.63
C ALA A 193 -9.66 -0.97 -5.37
N ALA A 194 -10.12 -2.21 -5.53
CA ALA A 194 -11.40 -2.52 -6.16
C ALA A 194 -12.61 -1.96 -5.38
N GLN A 195 -12.62 -2.12 -4.06
CA GLN A 195 -13.66 -1.55 -3.19
C GLN A 195 -13.69 -0.01 -3.27
N LEU A 196 -12.52 0.62 -3.29
CA LEU A 196 -12.40 2.08 -3.39
C LEU A 196 -12.89 2.60 -4.74
N LEU A 197 -12.54 1.94 -5.87
CA LEU A 197 -13.06 2.31 -7.19
C LEU A 197 -14.58 2.34 -7.19
N LYS A 198 -15.20 1.26 -6.72
CA LYS A 198 -16.65 1.15 -6.68
C LYS A 198 -17.28 2.19 -5.77
N ARG A 199 -16.80 2.31 -4.53
CA ARG A 199 -17.37 3.21 -3.53
C ARG A 199 -17.26 4.68 -3.91
N LYS A 200 -16.15 5.06 -4.57
CA LYS A 200 -15.89 6.45 -4.98
C LYS A 200 -16.28 6.76 -6.41
N ASN A 201 -16.82 5.78 -7.14
CA ASN A 201 -17.15 5.90 -8.56
C ASN A 201 -15.98 6.45 -9.38
N GLN A 202 -14.80 5.87 -9.15
CA GLN A 202 -13.56 6.18 -9.85
C GLN A 202 -13.27 5.12 -10.92
N LYS A 203 -12.37 5.42 -11.87
CA LYS A 203 -12.16 4.58 -13.03
C LYS A 203 -10.96 3.66 -12.93
N TYR A 204 -9.78 4.18 -12.60
CA TYR A 204 -8.56 3.38 -12.59
C TYR A 204 -7.87 3.38 -11.23
N ALA A 205 -7.45 2.20 -10.80
CA ALA A 205 -6.60 2.07 -9.62
C ALA A 205 -5.32 1.28 -9.94
N LEU A 206 -4.24 1.66 -9.26
CA LEU A 206 -2.95 0.99 -9.26
C LEU A 206 -2.72 0.37 -7.88
N ALA A 207 -2.58 -0.94 -7.81
CA ALA A 207 -2.09 -1.65 -6.62
C ALA A 207 -0.65 -2.11 -6.87
N THR A 208 0.30 -1.73 -6.02
CA THR A 208 1.71 -2.07 -6.21
C THR A 208 2.44 -2.30 -4.90
N GLN A 209 3.43 -3.20 -4.93
CA GLN A 209 4.25 -3.52 -3.77
C GLN A 209 5.66 -3.95 -4.16
N CYS A 210 6.61 -3.72 -3.27
CA CYS A 210 7.93 -4.33 -3.35
C CYS A 210 7.86 -5.80 -2.93
N ILE A 211 8.76 -6.59 -3.47
CA ILE A 211 8.92 -8.01 -3.16
C ILE A 211 10.36 -8.23 -2.71
N GLY A 212 10.53 -9.00 -1.66
CA GLY A 212 11.85 -9.37 -1.14
C GLY A 212 12.78 -9.91 -2.23
N LEU A 213 14.08 -9.78 -2.02
CA LEU A 213 15.15 -10.19 -2.94
C LEU A 213 15.30 -9.33 -4.21
N GLY A 214 14.57 -8.22 -4.33
CA GLY A 214 14.78 -7.25 -5.42
C GLY A 214 13.79 -7.38 -6.57
N MET A 215 12.52 -7.28 -6.27
CA MET A 215 11.44 -7.27 -7.26
C MET A 215 10.32 -6.29 -6.85
N GLY A 216 9.47 -5.95 -7.80
CA GLY A 216 8.19 -5.29 -7.58
C GLY A 216 7.11 -5.89 -8.44
N ILE A 217 5.86 -5.76 -8.01
CA ILE A 217 4.67 -6.13 -8.77
C ILE A 217 3.70 -4.96 -8.77
N ALA A 218 2.99 -4.79 -9.87
CA ALA A 218 1.92 -3.81 -10.02
C ALA A 218 0.74 -4.42 -10.77
N THR A 219 -0.46 -4.05 -10.36
CA THR A 219 -1.73 -4.42 -11.00
C THR A 219 -2.56 -3.18 -11.20
N ILE A 220 -3.07 -2.97 -12.42
CA ILE A 220 -4.03 -1.92 -12.75
C ILE A 220 -5.39 -2.56 -12.92
N ILE A 221 -6.39 -1.98 -12.30
CA ILE A 221 -7.80 -2.39 -12.35
C ILE A 221 -8.69 -1.19 -12.70
N GLU A 222 -9.84 -1.46 -13.32
CA GLU A 222 -10.88 -0.47 -13.62
C GLU A 222 -12.26 -0.92 -13.21
#